data_7a62c62d3c5dc11f8135512aeb4d9600
#
_entry.id   7a62c62d3c5dc11f8135512aeb4d9600
#
_cell.length_a   1.000
_cell.length_b   1.000
_cell.length_c   1.000
_cell.angle_alpha   90.00
_cell.angle_beta   90.00
_cell.angle_gamma   90.00
#
_symmetry.space_group_name_H-M   'P 1'
#
loop_
_entity.id
_entity.type
_entity.pdbx_description
1 polymer ?
#
loop_
_entity_poly.entity_id
_entity_poly.type
_entity_poly.pdbx_seq_one_letter_code
_entity_poly.pdbx_strand_id
1 'polypeptide(L)'
;KVLIVTSGEKMALYAADNISKAVKNFEDRSYARVFGIVLNHRNVENETEKVEIFAKEHGFDIVGEIPRSDEINRCEDQGKTVIEGNPESDISKCFYDLAEILWKDEEQV
;
A
#
# COMPACT_ATOMS: atom_id res chain seq x y z
N LYS A 1 13.12 3.62 2.83
CA LYS A 1 11.73 3.28 3.18
C LYS A 1 11.04 2.56 2.03
N VAL A 2 10.47 1.39 2.29
CA VAL A 2 9.74 0.60 1.28
C VAL A 2 8.32 0.37 1.75
N LEU A 3 7.35 0.69 0.91
CA LEU A 3 5.96 0.31 1.11
C LEU A 3 5.65 -0.89 0.23
N ILE A 4 5.07 -1.92 0.81
CA ILE A 4 4.60 -3.07 0.05
C ILE A 4 3.11 -2.88 -0.20
N VAL A 5 2.72 -2.71 -1.46
CA VAL A 5 1.33 -2.58 -1.85
C VAL A 5 0.83 -3.95 -2.30
N THR A 6 -0.20 -4.46 -1.64
CA THR A 6 -0.75 -5.77 -1.97
C THR A 6 -2.26 -5.80 -1.80
N SER A 7 -2.89 -6.76 -2.46
CA SER A 7 -4.30 -7.12 -2.25
C SER A 7 -4.37 -8.47 -1.53
N GLY A 8 -5.59 -8.94 -1.28
CA GLY A 8 -5.80 -10.28 -0.72
C GLY A 8 -5.72 -11.41 -1.73
N GLU A 9 -5.42 -11.11 -3.00
CA GLU A 9 -5.26 -12.13 -4.02
C GLU A 9 -4.01 -12.98 -3.74
N LYS A 10 -4.14 -14.29 -3.94
CA LYS A 10 -3.06 -15.23 -3.62
C LYS A 10 -1.74 -14.88 -4.29
N MET A 11 -1.78 -14.53 -5.57
CA MET A 11 -0.56 -14.18 -6.32
C MET A 11 0.05 -12.86 -5.85
N ALA A 12 -0.79 -11.91 -5.44
CA ALA A 12 -0.31 -10.65 -4.88
C ALA A 12 0.42 -10.87 -3.56
N LEU A 13 -0.13 -11.69 -2.68
CA LEU A 13 0.51 -12.03 -1.41
C LEU A 13 1.81 -12.80 -1.61
N TYR A 14 1.86 -13.68 -2.61
CA TYR A 14 3.09 -14.39 -2.96
C TYR A 14 4.17 -13.40 -3.43
N ALA A 15 3.81 -12.45 -4.28
CA ALA A 15 4.73 -11.41 -4.73
C ALA A 15 5.21 -10.53 -3.57
N ALA A 16 4.29 -10.16 -2.66
CA ALA A 16 4.63 -9.37 -1.48
C ALA A 16 5.63 -10.11 -0.57
N ASP A 17 5.46 -11.43 -0.41
CA ASP A 17 6.39 -12.26 0.34
C ASP A 17 7.80 -12.22 -0.28
N ASN A 18 7.89 -12.35 -1.60
CA ASN A 18 9.16 -12.28 -2.30
C ASN A 18 9.82 -10.91 -2.16
N ILE A 19 9.04 -9.83 -2.24
CA ILE A 19 9.54 -8.47 -2.05
C ILE A 19 10.08 -8.29 -0.64
N SER A 20 9.34 -8.78 0.37
CA SER A 20 9.76 -8.65 1.76
C SER A 20 11.10 -9.35 2.03
N LYS A 21 11.29 -10.52 1.43
CA LYS A 21 12.56 -11.27 1.53
C LYS A 21 13.70 -10.53 0.85
N ALA A 22 13.46 -9.93 -0.31
CA ALA A 22 14.46 -9.16 -1.02
C ALA A 22 14.88 -7.92 -0.23
N VAL A 23 13.93 -7.18 0.33
CA VAL A 23 14.21 -6.01 1.16
C VAL A 23 15.01 -6.39 2.39
N LYS A 24 14.66 -7.50 3.03
CA LYS A 24 15.33 -7.99 4.22
C LYS A 24 16.83 -8.23 3.99
N ASN A 25 17.21 -8.67 2.81
CA ASN A 25 18.61 -8.85 2.45
C ASN A 25 19.38 -7.53 2.42
N PHE A 26 18.69 -6.40 2.22
CA PHE A 26 19.31 -5.08 2.20
C PHE A 26 19.23 -4.34 3.53
N GLU A 27 18.40 -4.79 4.46
CA GLU A 27 18.26 -4.16 5.79
C GLU A 27 19.59 -4.18 6.55
N ASP A 28 20.30 -5.30 6.46
CA ASP A 28 21.60 -5.46 7.14
C ASP A 28 22.66 -4.46 6.63
N ARG A 29 22.44 -3.92 5.44
CA ARG A 29 23.32 -2.93 4.82
C ARG A 29 22.79 -1.49 4.95
N SER A 30 21.68 -1.31 5.65
CA SER A 30 21.00 -0.02 5.87
C SER A 30 20.55 0.70 4.59
N TYR A 31 20.36 -0.04 3.48
CA TYR A 31 19.90 0.55 2.21
C TYR A 31 18.40 0.69 2.11
N ALA A 32 17.65 -0.21 2.75
CA ALA A 32 16.19 -0.20 2.66
C ALA A 32 15.59 -0.92 3.86
N ARG A 33 14.39 -0.50 4.23
CA ARG A 33 13.59 -1.20 5.23
C ARG A 33 12.12 -1.16 4.83
N VAL A 34 11.35 -2.17 5.21
CA VAL A 34 9.91 -2.15 5.01
C VAL A 34 9.29 -1.22 6.04
N PHE A 35 8.65 -0.16 5.57
CA PHE A 35 7.91 0.77 6.43
C PHE A 35 6.55 0.20 6.84
N GLY A 36 5.87 -0.45 5.90
CA GLY A 36 4.58 -1.05 6.16
C GLY A 36 3.90 -1.55 4.90
N ILE A 37 2.67 -2.01 5.07
CA ILE A 37 1.87 -2.56 3.99
C ILE A 37 0.72 -1.61 3.68
N VAL A 38 0.45 -1.41 2.40
CA VAL A 38 -0.76 -0.72 1.91
C VAL A 38 -1.67 -1.79 1.32
N LEU A 39 -2.88 -1.90 1.87
CA LEU A 39 -3.89 -2.83 1.37
C LEU A 39 -4.63 -2.15 0.22
N ASN A 40 -4.37 -2.64 -0.99
CA ASN A 40 -5.07 -2.19 -2.19
C ASN A 40 -6.22 -3.17 -2.45
N HIS A 41 -7.44 -2.77 -2.12
CA HIS A 41 -8.61 -3.65 -2.18
C HIS A 41 -8.97 -4.05 -3.61
N ARG A 42 -9.12 -5.37 -3.81
CA ARG A 42 -9.58 -5.95 -5.06
C ARG A 42 -10.91 -6.68 -4.89
N ASN A 43 -11.54 -6.51 -3.70
CA ASN A 43 -12.81 -7.14 -3.33
C ASN A 43 -12.74 -8.68 -3.33
N VAL A 44 -11.62 -9.21 -2.88
CA VAL A 44 -11.42 -10.64 -2.68
C VAL A 44 -12.09 -11.06 -1.38
N GLU A 45 -12.67 -12.26 -1.34
CA GLU A 45 -13.28 -12.79 -0.13
C GLU A 45 -12.27 -12.83 1.03
N ASN A 46 -12.68 -12.30 2.18
CA ASN A 46 -11.84 -12.22 3.40
C ASN A 46 -10.51 -11.49 3.16
N GLU A 47 -10.53 -10.50 2.30
CA GLU A 47 -9.32 -9.79 1.87
C GLU A 47 -8.56 -9.15 3.03
N THR A 48 -9.25 -8.40 3.88
CA THR A 48 -8.64 -7.73 5.01
C THR A 48 -7.99 -8.74 5.95
N GLU A 49 -8.69 -9.82 6.26
CA GLU A 49 -8.18 -10.89 7.13
C GLU A 49 -6.92 -11.53 6.55
N LYS A 50 -6.92 -11.85 5.25
CA LYS A 50 -5.77 -12.46 4.58
C LYS A 50 -4.54 -11.57 4.64
N VAL A 51 -4.71 -10.27 4.40
CA VAL A 51 -3.60 -9.31 4.43
C VAL A 51 -3.13 -9.07 5.87
N GLU A 52 -4.04 -9.04 6.83
CA GLU A 52 -3.68 -8.93 8.25
C GLU A 52 -2.84 -10.11 8.73
N ILE A 53 -3.20 -11.32 8.32
CA ILE A 53 -2.43 -12.52 8.65
C ILE A 53 -1.02 -12.41 8.04
N PHE A 54 -0.93 -12.03 6.79
CA PHE A 54 0.36 -11.83 6.12
C PHE A 54 1.22 -10.80 6.86
N ALA A 55 0.63 -9.66 7.19
CA ALA A 55 1.35 -8.59 7.90
C ALA A 55 1.87 -9.06 9.25
N LYS A 56 1.02 -9.76 10.01
CA LYS A 56 1.37 -10.29 11.33
C LYS A 56 2.50 -11.31 11.25
N GLU A 57 2.45 -12.21 10.27
CA GLU A 57 3.48 -13.22 10.08
C GLU A 57 4.85 -12.62 9.77
N HIS A 58 4.87 -11.46 9.10
CA HIS A 58 6.10 -10.77 8.73
C HIS A 58 6.51 -9.67 9.71
N GLY A 59 5.67 -9.39 10.70
CA GLY A 59 5.93 -8.31 11.65
C GLY A 59 5.75 -6.91 11.08
N PHE A 60 4.90 -6.76 10.07
CA PHE A 60 4.61 -5.49 9.43
C PHE A 60 3.27 -4.93 9.87
N ASP A 61 3.12 -3.61 9.83
CA ASP A 61 1.85 -2.93 10.07
C ASP A 61 1.18 -2.57 8.75
N ILE A 62 -0.15 -2.61 8.72
CA ILE A 62 -0.93 -2.07 7.60
C ILE A 62 -1.06 -0.57 7.86
N VAL A 63 -0.37 0.23 7.05
CA VAL A 63 -0.31 1.69 7.27
C VAL A 63 -1.31 2.47 6.42
N GLY A 64 -1.95 1.81 5.48
CA GLY A 64 -2.96 2.45 4.65
C GLY A 64 -3.80 1.45 3.90
N GLU A 65 -4.97 1.88 3.46
CA GLU A 65 -5.89 1.09 2.66
C GLU A 65 -6.39 1.93 1.50
N ILE A 66 -6.44 1.32 0.32
CA ILE A 66 -6.97 1.96 -0.88
C ILE A 66 -8.17 1.12 -1.32
N PRO A 67 -9.40 1.62 -1.20
CA PRO A 67 -10.57 0.88 -1.63
C PRO A 67 -10.61 0.80 -3.16
N ARG A 68 -11.25 -0.24 -3.68
CA ARG A 68 -11.46 -0.37 -5.11
C ARG A 68 -12.42 0.75 -5.55
N SER A 69 -12.02 1.52 -6.57
CA SER A 69 -12.78 2.68 -7.00
C SER A 69 -12.73 2.84 -8.52
N ASP A 70 -13.89 3.07 -9.12
CA ASP A 70 -13.99 3.37 -10.55
C ASP A 70 -13.52 4.79 -10.86
N GLU A 71 -13.38 5.64 -9.85
CA GLU A 71 -12.92 7.01 -10.01
C GLU A 71 -11.49 7.09 -10.58
N ILE A 72 -10.63 6.15 -10.18
CA ILE A 72 -9.28 6.08 -10.71
C ILE A 72 -9.32 5.83 -12.22
N ASN A 73 -10.13 4.85 -12.66
CA ASN A 73 -10.27 4.53 -14.07
C ASN A 73 -10.90 5.68 -14.86
N ARG A 74 -11.87 6.36 -14.28
CA ARG A 74 -12.51 7.52 -14.92
C ARG A 74 -11.51 8.65 -15.17
N CYS A 75 -10.68 8.94 -14.19
CA CYS A 75 -9.66 9.98 -14.31
C CYS A 75 -8.58 9.58 -15.31
N GLU A 76 -8.16 8.31 -15.31
CA GLU A 76 -7.18 7.79 -16.27
C GLU A 76 -7.68 7.89 -17.71
N ASP A 77 -8.97 7.62 -17.94
CA ASP A 77 -9.59 7.74 -19.27
C ASP A 77 -9.56 9.19 -19.77
N GLN A 78 -9.48 10.16 -18.88
CA GLN A 78 -9.35 11.58 -19.20
C GLN A 78 -7.89 12.02 -19.25
N GLY A 79 -6.94 11.10 -19.11
CA GLY A 79 -5.52 11.42 -19.11
C GLY A 79 -5.05 12.09 -17.83
N LYS A 80 -5.73 11.87 -16.71
CA LYS A 80 -5.44 12.50 -15.43
C LYS A 80 -5.27 11.48 -14.33
N THR A 81 -4.53 11.83 -13.27
CA THR A 81 -4.54 11.06 -12.03
C THR A 81 -5.84 11.37 -11.27
N VAL A 82 -6.20 10.52 -10.31
CA VAL A 82 -7.40 10.77 -9.50
C VAL A 82 -7.28 12.07 -8.69
N ILE A 83 -6.09 12.43 -8.27
CA ILE A 83 -5.84 13.67 -7.53
C ILE A 83 -6.06 14.89 -8.41
N GLU A 84 -5.63 14.84 -9.67
CA GLU A 84 -5.85 15.91 -10.64
C GLU A 84 -7.32 16.03 -11.05
N GLY A 85 -7.97 14.88 -11.31
CA GLY A 85 -9.34 14.85 -11.83
C GLY A 85 -10.42 15.06 -10.78
N ASN A 86 -10.21 14.56 -9.57
CA ASN A 86 -11.19 14.68 -8.49
C ASN A 86 -10.48 14.67 -7.13
N PRO A 87 -9.84 15.82 -6.75
CA PRO A 87 -9.06 15.88 -5.51
C PRO A 87 -9.88 15.76 -4.24
N GLU A 88 -11.20 15.95 -4.32
CA GLU A 88 -12.09 15.87 -3.16
C GLU A 88 -12.74 14.49 -3.01
N SER A 89 -12.48 13.55 -3.91
CA SER A 89 -13.04 12.21 -3.81
C SER A 89 -12.47 11.45 -2.61
N ASP A 90 -13.21 10.47 -2.13
CA ASP A 90 -12.76 9.63 -1.01
C ASP A 90 -11.47 8.90 -1.34
N ILE A 91 -11.32 8.44 -2.60
CA ILE A 91 -10.09 7.77 -3.02
C ILE A 91 -8.89 8.71 -3.02
N SER A 92 -9.05 9.97 -3.41
CA SER A 92 -7.99 10.96 -3.34
C SER A 92 -7.57 11.23 -1.90
N LYS A 93 -8.52 11.28 -0.99
CA LYS A 93 -8.24 11.44 0.45
C LYS A 93 -7.41 10.31 1.00
N CYS A 94 -7.63 9.07 0.54
CA CYS A 94 -6.82 7.92 0.94
C CYS A 94 -5.35 8.13 0.57
N PHE A 95 -5.07 8.65 -0.62
CA PHE A 95 -3.70 8.95 -1.05
C PHE A 95 -3.08 10.09 -0.25
N TYR A 96 -3.83 11.12 0.07
CA TYR A 96 -3.35 12.22 0.91
C TYR A 96 -3.01 11.74 2.33
N ASP A 97 -3.85 10.89 2.91
CA ASP A 97 -3.62 10.33 4.24
C ASP A 97 -2.35 9.48 4.26
N LEU A 98 -2.14 8.68 3.22
CA LEU A 98 -0.94 7.86 3.10
C LEU A 98 0.31 8.74 2.97
N ALA A 99 0.25 9.79 2.16
CA ALA A 99 1.35 10.73 1.99
C ALA A 99 1.69 11.41 3.31
N GLU A 100 0.69 11.78 4.11
CA GLU A 100 0.89 12.40 5.42
C GLU A 100 1.58 11.46 6.39
N ILE A 101 1.20 10.19 6.41
CA ILE A 101 1.83 9.17 7.26
C ILE A 101 3.32 9.04 6.92
N LEU A 102 3.65 8.99 5.64
CA LEU A 102 5.03 8.90 5.18
C LEU A 102 5.84 10.14 5.54
N TRP A 103 5.22 11.31 5.40
CA TRP A 103 5.87 12.59 5.71
C TRP A 103 6.19 12.69 7.20
N LYS A 104 5.25 12.32 8.07
CA LYS A 104 5.44 12.35 9.53
C LYS A 104 6.55 11.40 9.97
N ASP A 105 6.67 10.23 9.34
CA ASP A 105 7.74 9.30 9.66
C ASP A 105 9.12 9.91 9.36
N GLU A 106 9.24 10.65 8.26
CA GLU A 106 10.49 11.33 7.91
C GLU A 106 10.83 12.45 8.89
N GLU A 107 9.84 13.19 9.38
CA GLU A 107 10.04 14.26 10.36
C GLU A 107 10.54 13.75 11.71
N GLN A 108 10.28 12.49 12.04
CA GLN A 108 10.69 11.88 13.30
C GLN A 108 12.12 11.32 13.28
N VAL A 109 12.74 11.32 12.13
CA VAL A 109 14.13 10.89 11.94
C VAL A 109 15.08 12.10 11.94
#